data_ea1eed67c1540a2f4bfd4def7f07524d
#
_entry.id   ea1eed67c1540a2f4bfd4def7f07524d
#
_cell.length_a   1.000
_cell.length_b   1.000
_cell.length_c   1.000
_cell.angle_alpha   90.00
_cell.angle_beta   90.00
_cell.angle_gamma   90.00
#
_symmetry.space_group_name_H-M   'P 1'
#
loop_
_entity.id
_entity.type
_entity.pdbx_description
1 polymer ?
#
loop_
_entity_poly.entity_id
_entity_poly.type
_entity_poly.pdbx_seq_one_letter_code
_entity_poly.pdbx_strand_id
1 'polypeptide(L)'
;HNLLKDIYLKDYDAVFFSTYIWNVYDIVKICENLKKVKPNLIIGLGGPEVSYDSEESMEKYQFVDYILRDEGEMVMRDLVKHFRGEMSIEDVDGITYRQDGKIIRNKTRELLKDLDLIPSPYENLDVKEYENRIVYYETSRGCPFNCQYCLSSAIKGLRYFSIDRVKRDLKNLIDARVSQIKFIDRTF
;
A
#
# COMPACT_ATOMS: atom_id res chain seq x y z
N HIS A 1 -13.67 6.93 -14.92
CA HIS A 1 -14.67 6.09 -15.65
C HIS A 1 -14.02 4.82 -16.19
N ASN A 2 -12.81 4.89 -16.76
CA ASN A 2 -12.12 3.71 -17.30
C ASN A 2 -11.72 2.72 -16.21
N LEU A 3 -11.15 3.18 -15.08
CA LEU A 3 -10.70 2.30 -14.00
C LEU A 3 -11.83 1.45 -13.42
N LEU A 4 -13.01 2.04 -13.18
CA LEU A 4 -14.18 1.30 -12.69
C LEU A 4 -14.60 0.21 -13.70
N LYS A 5 -14.62 0.53 -15.01
CA LYS A 5 -14.92 -0.43 -16.07
C LYS A 5 -13.89 -1.56 -16.11
N ASP A 6 -12.60 -1.22 -16.00
CA ASP A 6 -11.52 -2.19 -16.06
C ASP A 6 -11.59 -3.18 -14.89
N ILE A 7 -11.86 -2.70 -13.67
CA ILE A 7 -12.06 -3.56 -12.49
C ILE A 7 -13.36 -4.38 -12.64
N TYR A 8 -14.43 -3.78 -13.14
CA TYR A 8 -15.70 -4.48 -13.31
C TYR A 8 -15.61 -5.64 -14.29
N LEU A 9 -14.90 -5.45 -15.41
CA LEU A 9 -14.75 -6.48 -16.46
C LEU A 9 -13.79 -7.61 -16.08
N LYS A 10 -12.97 -7.42 -15.07
CA LYS A 10 -12.08 -8.45 -14.55
C LYS A 10 -12.73 -9.16 -13.36
N ASP A 11 -12.51 -10.46 -13.27
CA ASP A 11 -13.09 -11.27 -12.19
C ASP A 11 -12.13 -11.33 -11.00
N TYR A 12 -12.03 -10.18 -10.30
CA TYR A 12 -11.26 -10.07 -9.08
C TYR A 12 -12.09 -10.42 -7.86
N ASP A 13 -11.52 -11.16 -6.91
CA ASP A 13 -12.08 -11.42 -5.59
C ASP A 13 -11.92 -10.24 -4.64
N ALA A 14 -10.80 -9.51 -4.78
CA ALA A 14 -10.46 -8.37 -3.93
C ALA A 14 -9.76 -7.26 -4.72
N VAL A 15 -9.97 -6.01 -4.31
CA VAL A 15 -9.25 -4.84 -4.82
C VAL A 15 -8.79 -3.97 -3.66
N PHE A 16 -7.57 -3.47 -3.76
CA PHE A 16 -6.97 -2.60 -2.75
C PHE A 16 -6.49 -1.31 -3.39
N PHE A 17 -6.73 -0.19 -2.70
CA PHE A 17 -6.34 1.14 -3.18
C PHE A 17 -5.47 1.84 -2.14
N SER A 18 -4.43 2.53 -2.63
CA SER A 18 -3.65 3.45 -1.82
C SER A 18 -4.29 4.84 -1.84
N THR A 19 -4.62 5.38 -0.67
CA THR A 19 -5.36 6.64 -0.50
C THR A 19 -4.47 7.75 0.01
N TYR A 20 -4.52 8.86 -0.72
CA TYR A 20 -3.83 10.11 -0.42
C TYR A 20 -4.81 11.27 -0.58
N ILE A 21 -4.50 12.42 -0.02
CA ILE A 21 -5.33 13.63 -0.06
C ILE A 21 -5.78 14.02 -1.48
N TRP A 22 -4.98 13.71 -2.49
CA TRP A 22 -5.28 14.05 -3.90
C TRP A 22 -6.12 13.02 -4.64
N ASN A 23 -6.33 11.81 -4.12
CA ASN A 23 -7.07 10.75 -4.81
C ASN A 23 -8.19 10.11 -3.98
N VAL A 24 -8.25 10.34 -2.68
CA VAL A 24 -9.21 9.67 -1.78
C VAL A 24 -10.66 9.86 -2.23
N TYR A 25 -11.00 11.06 -2.68
CA TYR A 25 -12.35 11.38 -3.15
C TYR A 25 -12.79 10.51 -4.34
N ASP A 26 -11.91 10.35 -5.33
CA ASP A 26 -12.20 9.55 -6.52
C ASP A 26 -12.21 8.05 -6.18
N ILE A 27 -11.29 7.59 -5.36
CA ILE A 27 -11.22 6.19 -4.90
C ILE A 27 -12.49 5.81 -4.16
N VAL A 28 -12.95 6.63 -3.21
CA VAL A 28 -14.18 6.41 -2.44
C VAL A 28 -15.38 6.25 -3.39
N LYS A 29 -15.52 7.12 -4.38
CA LYS A 29 -16.59 7.00 -5.38
C LYS A 29 -16.50 5.72 -6.22
N ILE A 30 -15.28 5.33 -6.61
CA ILE A 30 -15.06 4.09 -7.36
C ILE A 30 -15.46 2.89 -6.49
N CYS A 31 -15.03 2.84 -5.25
CA CYS A 31 -15.33 1.75 -4.32
C CYS A 31 -16.84 1.63 -4.05
N GLU A 32 -17.50 2.74 -3.78
CA GLU A 32 -18.96 2.77 -3.58
C GLU A 32 -19.73 2.22 -4.79
N ASN A 33 -19.31 2.62 -6.01
CA ASN A 33 -19.93 2.11 -7.23
C ASN A 33 -19.59 0.64 -7.51
N LEU A 34 -18.37 0.20 -7.19
CA LEU A 34 -17.98 -1.21 -7.30
C LEU A 34 -18.84 -2.09 -6.39
N LYS A 35 -19.07 -1.70 -5.14
CA LYS A 35 -19.95 -2.46 -4.22
C LYS A 35 -21.39 -2.55 -4.72
N LYS A 36 -21.92 -1.52 -5.42
CA LYS A 36 -23.26 -1.56 -6.00
C LYS A 36 -23.40 -2.62 -7.12
N VAL A 37 -22.34 -2.81 -7.91
CA VAL A 37 -22.36 -3.72 -9.07
C VAL A 37 -21.73 -5.09 -8.79
N LYS A 38 -20.84 -5.17 -7.81
CA LYS A 38 -20.20 -6.38 -7.31
C LYS A 38 -20.23 -6.40 -5.77
N PRO A 39 -21.39 -6.73 -5.14
CA PRO A 39 -21.55 -6.66 -3.68
C PRO A 39 -20.55 -7.53 -2.89
N ASN A 40 -20.15 -8.66 -3.47
CA ASN A 40 -19.23 -9.62 -2.86
C ASN A 40 -17.74 -9.27 -3.06
N LEU A 41 -17.42 -8.24 -3.87
CA LEU A 41 -16.03 -7.82 -4.07
C LEU A 41 -15.45 -7.31 -2.75
N ILE A 42 -14.35 -7.87 -2.34
CA ILE A 42 -13.61 -7.37 -1.18
C ILE A 42 -12.92 -6.06 -1.55
N ILE A 43 -13.16 -5.02 -0.76
CA ILE A 43 -12.55 -3.69 -0.93
C ILE A 43 -11.68 -3.36 0.26
N GLY A 44 -10.39 -3.14 -0.01
CA GLY A 44 -9.44 -2.66 0.98
C GLY A 44 -8.86 -1.30 0.63
N LEU A 45 -8.57 -0.51 1.65
CA LEU A 45 -7.88 0.77 1.53
C LEU A 45 -6.58 0.74 2.33
N GLY A 46 -5.61 1.54 1.93
CA GLY A 46 -4.39 1.81 2.66
C GLY A 46 -3.91 3.23 2.37
N GLY A 47 -2.79 3.62 2.94
CA GLY A 47 -2.22 4.95 2.76
C GLY A 47 -2.62 5.94 3.85
N PRO A 48 -2.02 7.15 3.85
CA PRO A 48 -2.09 8.07 4.99
C PRO A 48 -3.49 8.60 5.30
N GLU A 49 -4.39 8.67 4.31
CA GLU A 49 -5.74 9.23 4.50
C GLU A 49 -6.68 8.34 5.33
N VAL A 50 -6.35 7.06 5.52
CA VAL A 50 -7.20 6.10 6.24
C VAL A 50 -6.45 5.36 7.35
N SER A 51 -5.11 5.47 7.40
CA SER A 51 -4.30 4.68 8.34
C SER A 51 -4.44 5.13 9.79
N TYR A 52 -4.48 6.43 10.02
CA TYR A 52 -4.51 6.99 11.39
C TYR A 52 -5.86 6.78 12.06
N ASP A 53 -6.93 7.22 11.42
CA ASP A 53 -8.29 7.17 11.92
C ASP A 53 -9.06 6.06 11.19
N SER A 54 -8.48 4.85 11.22
CA SER A 54 -8.97 3.72 10.42
C SER A 54 -10.36 3.26 10.83
N GLU A 55 -10.72 3.36 12.11
CA GLU A 55 -12.04 3.01 12.62
C GLU A 55 -13.08 4.03 12.15
N GLU A 56 -12.82 5.34 12.28
CA GLU A 56 -13.69 6.41 11.78
C GLU A 56 -13.83 6.34 10.25
N SER A 57 -12.74 6.03 9.55
CA SER A 57 -12.76 5.82 8.09
C SER A 57 -13.67 4.67 7.71
N MET A 58 -13.66 3.56 8.44
CA MET A 58 -14.56 2.43 8.19
C MET A 58 -16.01 2.74 8.59
N GLU A 59 -16.25 3.53 9.63
CA GLU A 59 -17.60 3.99 9.96
C GLU A 59 -18.18 4.85 8.83
N LYS A 60 -17.38 5.76 8.30
CA LYS A 60 -17.75 6.65 7.20
C LYS A 60 -17.94 5.91 5.87
N TYR A 61 -17.07 4.94 5.57
CA TYR A 61 -17.05 4.20 4.32
C TYR A 61 -17.51 2.76 4.53
N GLN A 62 -18.81 2.55 4.66
CA GLN A 62 -19.42 1.25 4.99
C GLN A 62 -19.18 0.15 3.94
N PHE A 63 -18.77 0.52 2.74
CA PHE A 63 -18.42 -0.38 1.64
C PHE A 63 -16.97 -0.89 1.72
N VAL A 64 -16.17 -0.42 2.68
CA VAL A 64 -14.79 -0.88 2.90
C VAL A 64 -14.79 -2.07 3.86
N ASP A 65 -14.12 -3.13 3.47
CA ASP A 65 -13.98 -4.36 4.25
C ASP A 65 -12.72 -4.37 5.10
N TYR A 66 -11.61 -3.80 4.58
CA TYR A 66 -10.29 -3.78 5.21
C TYR A 66 -9.59 -2.43 5.08
N ILE A 67 -8.89 -2.00 6.12
CA ILE A 67 -7.90 -0.91 6.06
C ILE A 67 -6.55 -1.45 6.50
N LEU A 68 -5.55 -1.34 5.60
CA LEU A 68 -4.17 -1.66 5.88
C LEU A 68 -3.49 -0.40 6.42
N ARG A 69 -3.00 -0.48 7.65
CA ARG A 69 -2.38 0.66 8.35
C ARG A 69 -0.87 0.62 8.19
N ASP A 70 -0.27 1.80 8.17
CA ASP A 70 1.18 2.00 8.11
C ASP A 70 1.81 1.39 6.84
N GLU A 71 2.87 0.57 6.97
CA GLU A 71 3.56 -0.09 5.86
C GLU A 71 2.78 -1.33 5.39
N GLY A 72 2.22 -1.26 4.20
CA GLY A 72 1.24 -2.24 3.71
C GLY A 72 1.81 -3.59 3.27
N GLU A 73 3.10 -3.71 2.97
CA GLU A 73 3.65 -4.90 2.30
C GLU A 73 3.49 -6.18 3.14
N MET A 74 3.89 -6.11 4.41
CA MET A 74 3.79 -7.27 5.31
C MET A 74 2.35 -7.50 5.78
N VAL A 75 1.56 -6.43 5.93
CA VAL A 75 0.13 -6.53 6.24
C VAL A 75 -0.60 -7.24 5.09
N MET A 76 -0.35 -6.85 3.84
CA MET A 76 -0.93 -7.48 2.66
C MET A 76 -0.51 -8.95 2.54
N ARG A 77 0.78 -9.27 2.76
CA ARG A 77 1.26 -10.66 2.77
C ARG A 77 0.47 -11.52 3.74
N ASP A 78 0.28 -11.03 4.97
CA ASP A 78 -0.37 -11.80 6.01
C ASP A 78 -1.90 -11.86 5.79
N LEU A 79 -2.51 -10.80 5.23
CA LEU A 79 -3.90 -10.82 4.81
C LEU A 79 -4.16 -11.83 3.68
N VAL A 80 -3.23 -11.97 2.72
CA VAL A 80 -3.31 -13.02 1.69
C VAL A 80 -3.24 -14.42 2.28
N LYS A 81 -2.41 -14.63 3.32
CA LYS A 81 -2.39 -15.91 4.06
C LYS A 81 -3.74 -16.17 4.72
N HIS A 82 -4.36 -15.13 5.31
CA HIS A 82 -5.70 -15.26 5.85
C HIS A 82 -6.72 -15.70 4.78
N PHE A 83 -6.74 -15.06 3.62
CA PHE A 83 -7.63 -15.45 2.51
C PHE A 83 -7.40 -16.88 2.03
N ARG A 84 -6.20 -17.43 2.21
CA ARG A 84 -5.88 -18.82 1.92
C ARG A 84 -6.19 -19.79 3.06
N GLY A 85 -6.67 -19.31 4.21
CA GLY A 85 -6.92 -20.13 5.39
C GLY A 85 -5.66 -20.56 6.17
N GLU A 86 -4.52 -19.90 5.90
CA GLU A 86 -3.22 -20.21 6.50
C GLU A 86 -2.98 -19.40 7.81
N MET A 87 -3.79 -18.38 8.08
CA MET A 87 -3.67 -17.48 9.21
C MET A 87 -5.04 -16.98 9.66
N SER A 88 -5.24 -16.83 10.98
CA SER A 88 -6.44 -16.17 11.50
C SER A 88 -6.39 -14.67 11.26
N ILE A 89 -7.56 -14.02 11.08
CA ILE A 89 -7.62 -12.56 10.85
C ILE A 89 -7.15 -11.78 12.07
N GLU A 90 -7.37 -12.31 13.27
CA GLU A 90 -6.94 -11.70 14.54
C GLU A 90 -5.41 -11.63 14.68
N ASP A 91 -4.68 -12.47 13.94
CA ASP A 91 -3.22 -12.53 13.93
C ASP A 91 -2.59 -11.61 12.87
N VAL A 92 -3.39 -10.95 12.03
CA VAL A 92 -2.90 -9.99 11.04
C VAL A 92 -2.68 -8.63 11.69
N ASP A 93 -1.47 -8.38 12.18
CA ASP A 93 -1.13 -7.08 12.75
C ASP A 93 -1.16 -5.96 11.70
N GLY A 94 -1.58 -4.75 12.10
CA GLY A 94 -1.62 -3.59 11.22
C GLY A 94 -2.88 -3.49 10.35
N ILE A 95 -3.93 -4.26 10.66
CA ILE A 95 -5.20 -4.22 9.93
C ILE A 95 -6.34 -3.67 10.80
N THR A 96 -7.28 -3.00 10.17
CA THR A 96 -8.63 -2.74 10.69
C THR A 96 -9.61 -3.34 9.70
N TYR A 97 -10.60 -4.09 10.19
CA TYR A 97 -11.52 -4.84 9.34
C TYR A 97 -12.95 -4.88 9.91
N ARG A 98 -13.89 -5.28 9.06
CA ARG A 98 -15.30 -5.45 9.43
C ARG A 98 -15.62 -6.93 9.54
N GLN A 99 -16.19 -7.32 10.67
CA GLN A 99 -16.69 -8.67 10.92
C GLN A 99 -18.00 -8.61 11.69
N ASP A 100 -19.03 -9.29 11.22
CA ASP A 100 -20.36 -9.34 11.84
C ASP A 100 -20.93 -7.96 12.21
N GLY A 101 -20.73 -6.98 11.32
CA GLY A 101 -21.17 -5.61 11.49
C GLY A 101 -20.33 -4.77 12.48
N LYS A 102 -19.31 -5.34 13.10
CA LYS A 102 -18.38 -4.64 13.98
C LYS A 102 -17.10 -4.28 13.28
N ILE A 103 -16.54 -3.15 13.67
CA ILE A 103 -15.20 -2.73 13.24
C ILE A 103 -14.22 -3.22 14.31
N ILE A 104 -13.21 -3.95 13.86
CA ILE A 104 -12.16 -4.53 14.71
C ILE A 104 -10.82 -3.98 14.26
N ARG A 105 -10.05 -3.46 15.22
CA ARG A 105 -8.69 -2.96 15.00
C ARG A 105 -7.69 -3.86 15.67
N ASN A 106 -6.87 -4.56 14.90
CA ASN A 106 -5.79 -5.38 15.43
C ASN A 106 -4.62 -4.53 15.93
N LYS A 107 -3.65 -5.18 16.56
CA LYS A 107 -2.43 -4.53 17.03
C LYS A 107 -1.76 -3.75 15.89
N THR A 108 -1.07 -2.69 16.26
CA THR A 108 -0.17 -2.00 15.33
C THR A 108 1.01 -2.94 15.01
N ARG A 109 1.33 -3.05 13.72
CA ARG A 109 2.49 -3.83 13.29
C ARG A 109 3.78 -3.09 13.64
N GLU A 110 4.78 -3.83 14.10
CA GLU A 110 6.13 -3.28 14.24
C GLU A 110 6.72 -2.97 12.86
N LEU A 111 7.44 -1.86 12.79
CA LEU A 111 8.13 -1.46 11.55
C LEU A 111 9.18 -2.51 11.17
N LEU A 112 9.19 -2.86 9.88
CA LEU A 112 10.17 -3.80 9.34
C LEU A 112 11.58 -3.22 9.46
N LYS A 113 12.45 -3.86 10.24
CA LYS A 113 13.83 -3.40 10.46
C LYS A 113 14.71 -3.61 9.24
N ASP A 114 14.59 -4.78 8.62
CA ASP A 114 15.31 -5.15 7.41
C ASP A 114 14.40 -4.95 6.19
N LEU A 115 14.63 -3.86 5.45
CA LEU A 115 13.84 -3.53 4.27
C LEU A 115 14.09 -4.48 3.08
N ASP A 116 15.20 -5.21 3.07
CA ASP A 116 15.52 -6.15 1.99
C ASP A 116 14.59 -7.38 1.97
N LEU A 117 13.85 -7.61 3.04
CA LEU A 117 12.78 -8.62 3.07
C LEU A 117 11.57 -8.26 2.18
N ILE A 118 11.46 -7.01 1.74
CA ILE A 118 10.43 -6.59 0.77
C ILE A 118 10.93 -6.95 -0.63
N PRO A 119 10.21 -7.75 -1.42
CA PRO A 119 10.59 -8.05 -2.79
C PRO A 119 10.79 -6.78 -3.63
N SER A 120 11.80 -6.78 -4.49
CA SER A 120 12.02 -5.65 -5.39
C SER A 120 10.97 -5.66 -6.52
N PRO A 121 10.28 -4.55 -6.79
CA PRO A 121 9.40 -4.44 -7.96
C PRO A 121 10.21 -4.32 -9.27
N TYR A 122 11.53 -4.22 -9.20
CA TYR A 122 12.42 -3.97 -10.34
C TYR A 122 13.22 -5.19 -10.78
N GLU A 123 12.89 -6.40 -10.29
CA GLU A 123 13.61 -7.63 -10.65
C GLU A 123 13.25 -8.17 -12.05
N ASN A 124 12.01 -7.99 -12.48
CA ASN A 124 11.49 -8.53 -13.75
C ASN A 124 10.78 -7.41 -14.54
N LEU A 125 11.54 -6.40 -14.98
CA LEU A 125 11.00 -5.27 -15.71
C LEU A 125 10.69 -5.63 -17.17
N ASP A 126 9.46 -5.41 -17.61
CA ASP A 126 9.17 -5.31 -19.03
C ASP A 126 9.57 -3.90 -19.52
N VAL A 127 10.60 -3.84 -20.36
CA VAL A 127 11.14 -2.58 -20.94
C VAL A 127 10.02 -1.72 -21.53
N LYS A 128 9.01 -2.34 -22.17
CA LYS A 128 7.92 -1.61 -22.82
C LYS A 128 7.01 -0.87 -21.82
N GLU A 129 6.88 -1.39 -20.61
CA GLU A 129 6.06 -0.74 -19.58
C GLU A 129 6.72 0.51 -19.01
N TYR A 130 8.04 0.61 -19.08
CA TYR A 130 8.84 1.70 -18.49
C TYR A 130 9.37 2.69 -19.51
N GLU A 131 9.18 2.42 -20.80
CA GLU A 131 9.58 3.33 -21.87
C GLU A 131 8.88 4.69 -21.73
N ASN A 132 9.68 5.76 -21.71
CA ASN A 132 9.21 7.15 -21.52
C ASN A 132 8.47 7.43 -20.21
N ARG A 133 8.66 6.61 -19.18
CA ARG A 133 8.12 6.84 -17.84
C ARG A 133 9.17 7.33 -16.86
N ILE A 134 8.72 8.09 -15.87
CA ILE A 134 9.50 8.42 -14.70
C ILE A 134 9.28 7.29 -13.67
N VAL A 135 10.37 6.71 -13.19
CA VAL A 135 10.34 5.71 -12.12
C VAL A 135 10.71 6.38 -10.81
N TYR A 136 9.90 6.17 -9.78
CA TYR A 136 10.18 6.63 -8.44
C TYR A 136 10.86 5.50 -7.67
N TYR A 137 12.03 5.80 -7.07
CA TYR A 137 12.84 4.83 -6.36
C TYR A 137 13.09 5.27 -4.92
N GLU A 138 12.96 4.34 -3.99
CA GLU A 138 13.14 4.55 -2.56
C GLU A 138 14.38 3.80 -2.10
N THR A 139 15.34 4.49 -1.46
CA THR A 139 16.52 3.87 -0.85
C THR A 139 16.43 3.76 0.65
N SER A 140 15.53 4.56 1.26
CA SER A 140 15.36 4.62 2.70
C SER A 140 13.95 4.97 3.11
N ARG A 141 13.52 4.53 4.27
CA ARG A 141 12.23 4.86 4.90
C ARG A 141 12.42 5.56 6.22
N GLY A 142 11.58 6.57 6.46
CA GLY A 142 11.62 7.39 7.66
C GLY A 142 12.37 8.70 7.45
N CYS A 143 12.53 9.44 8.54
CA CYS A 143 13.23 10.71 8.56
C CYS A 143 13.92 10.87 9.91
N PRO A 144 15.17 11.38 9.96
CA PRO A 144 15.87 11.59 11.23
C PRO A 144 15.34 12.80 12.00
N PHE A 145 14.54 13.66 11.32
CA PHE A 145 14.00 14.87 11.92
C PHE A 145 12.61 14.63 12.51
N ASN A 146 12.26 15.38 13.55
CA ASN A 146 10.98 15.27 14.26
C ASN A 146 10.18 16.58 14.13
N CYS A 147 9.92 17.01 12.90
CA CYS A 147 9.17 18.23 12.62
C CYS A 147 7.69 18.06 12.98
N GLN A 148 7.14 18.92 13.85
CA GLN A 148 5.77 18.80 14.36
C GLN A 148 4.68 18.84 13.28
N TYR A 149 4.93 19.48 12.16
CA TYR A 149 3.97 19.63 11.05
C TYR A 149 4.17 18.62 9.93
N CYS A 150 5.15 17.71 10.06
CA CYS A 150 5.51 16.81 8.98
C CYS A 150 5.00 15.38 9.26
N LEU A 151 4.22 14.84 8.32
CA LEU A 151 3.72 13.47 8.41
C LEU A 151 4.86 12.44 8.52
N SER A 152 6.02 12.70 7.93
CA SER A 152 7.17 11.81 8.01
C SER A 152 7.75 11.65 9.43
N SER A 153 7.43 12.56 10.35
CA SER A 153 7.83 12.45 11.76
C SER A 153 7.01 11.43 12.56
N ALA A 154 5.86 11.00 12.02
CA ALA A 154 5.02 9.99 12.65
C ALA A 154 5.70 8.60 12.65
N ILE A 155 6.53 8.32 11.63
CA ILE A 155 7.33 7.09 11.52
C ILE A 155 8.74 7.41 12.02
N LYS A 156 9.01 7.05 13.27
CA LYS A 156 10.31 7.31 13.91
C LYS A 156 11.39 6.37 13.37
N GLY A 157 12.59 6.96 13.23
CA GLY A 157 13.77 6.24 12.79
C GLY A 157 13.96 6.26 11.28
N LEU A 158 15.20 5.96 10.88
CA LEU A 158 15.63 5.88 9.49
C LEU A 158 16.12 4.47 9.21
N ARG A 159 15.61 3.84 8.19
CA ARG A 159 15.94 2.47 7.76
C ARG A 159 16.32 2.50 6.30
N TYR A 160 17.29 1.71 5.92
CA TYR A 160 17.86 1.68 4.58
C TYR A 160 17.67 0.32 3.94
N PHE A 161 17.46 0.30 2.64
CA PHE A 161 17.75 -0.87 1.82
C PHE A 161 19.27 -1.07 1.74
N SER A 162 19.74 -2.30 1.59
CA SER A 162 21.16 -2.55 1.43
C SER A 162 21.70 -1.90 0.15
N ILE A 163 22.96 -1.47 0.21
CA ILE A 163 23.64 -0.89 -0.96
C ILE A 163 23.67 -1.85 -2.14
N ASP A 164 23.81 -3.15 -1.88
CA ASP A 164 23.84 -4.17 -2.92
C ASP A 164 22.49 -4.30 -3.62
N ARG A 165 21.40 -4.21 -2.86
CA ARG A 165 20.04 -4.16 -3.43
C ARG A 165 19.86 -2.90 -4.27
N VAL A 166 20.19 -1.74 -3.72
CA VAL A 166 20.05 -0.46 -4.44
C VAL A 166 20.81 -0.49 -5.75
N LYS A 167 22.07 -0.97 -5.76
CA LYS A 167 22.87 -1.10 -6.98
C LYS A 167 22.24 -2.05 -7.99
N ARG A 168 21.73 -3.21 -7.54
CA ARG A 168 21.07 -4.18 -8.41
C ARG A 168 19.80 -3.61 -9.04
N ASP A 169 18.95 -2.97 -8.26
CA ASP A 169 17.70 -2.39 -8.73
C ASP A 169 17.96 -1.25 -9.71
N LEU A 170 18.91 -0.34 -9.42
CA LEU A 170 19.30 0.73 -10.32
C LEU A 170 19.89 0.18 -11.63
N LYS A 171 20.69 -0.88 -11.54
CA LYS A 171 21.22 -1.54 -12.75
C LYS A 171 20.08 -2.10 -13.60
N ASN A 172 19.11 -2.79 -13.00
CA ASN A 172 17.94 -3.31 -13.74
C ASN A 172 17.16 -2.18 -14.43
N LEU A 173 16.95 -1.05 -13.76
CA LEU A 173 16.29 0.12 -14.34
C LEU A 173 17.08 0.74 -15.50
N ILE A 174 18.43 0.79 -15.40
CA ILE A 174 19.30 1.27 -16.48
C ILE A 174 19.26 0.30 -17.67
N ASP A 175 19.37 -0.99 -17.42
CA ASP A 175 19.32 -2.03 -18.45
C ASP A 175 17.95 -2.03 -19.16
N ALA A 176 16.87 -1.73 -18.42
CA ALA A 176 15.52 -1.52 -18.96
C ALA A 176 15.34 -0.16 -19.67
N ARG A 177 16.39 0.65 -19.82
CA ARG A 177 16.39 1.96 -20.50
C ARG A 177 15.35 2.95 -19.94
N VAL A 178 15.12 2.91 -18.64
CA VAL A 178 14.27 3.90 -17.98
C VAL A 178 14.86 5.30 -18.19
N SER A 179 14.05 6.20 -18.70
CA SER A 179 14.52 7.55 -19.10
C SER A 179 14.83 8.44 -17.91
N GLN A 180 14.13 8.28 -16.79
CA GLN A 180 14.33 9.08 -15.60
C GLN A 180 13.99 8.30 -14.34
N ILE A 181 14.90 8.33 -13.36
CA ILE A 181 14.70 7.80 -12.00
C ILE A 181 14.66 8.99 -11.03
N LYS A 182 13.63 9.08 -10.21
CA LYS A 182 13.50 10.06 -9.13
C LYS A 182 13.55 9.37 -7.78
N PHE A 183 14.52 9.75 -6.97
CA PHE A 183 14.56 9.30 -5.58
C PHE A 183 13.48 10.00 -4.76
N ILE A 184 12.75 9.22 -3.94
CA ILE A 184 11.66 9.70 -3.11
C ILE A 184 11.96 9.65 -1.62
N ASP A 185 13.21 9.43 -1.27
CA ASP A 185 13.69 9.46 0.10
C ASP A 185 13.35 10.81 0.75
N ARG A 186 13.05 10.79 2.06
CA ARG A 186 12.62 11.99 2.78
C ARG A 186 13.75 12.96 3.06
N THR A 187 14.97 12.45 3.06
CA THR A 187 16.21 13.22 3.25
C THR A 187 17.34 12.57 2.47
N PHE A 188 18.18 13.36 1.91
CA PHE A 188 19.47 12.99 1.32
C PHE A 188 20.59 13.58 2.15
#